data_17959fd13abd360a4d00dbd277b2e045
#
_entry.id   17959fd13abd360a4d00dbd277b2e045
#
_cell.length_a   1.000
_cell.length_b   1.000
_cell.length_c   1.000
_cell.angle_alpha   90.00
_cell.angle_beta   90.00
_cell.angle_gamma   90.00
#
_symmetry.space_group_name_H-M   'P 1'
#
loop_
_entity.id
_entity.type
_entity.pdbx_description
1 polymer ?
#
loop_
_entity_poly.entity_id
_entity_poly.type
_entity_poly.pdbx_seq_one_letter_code
_entity_poly.pdbx_strand_id
1 'polypeptide(L)'
;MICACLMNLLRQVVAMAAVVIMLQFFNDSSLSAGAGAAAQPSPGYYPSKVIRSMAFSDGYNNLWGPQHQSLSQDQQALTLSMDRSSGSGFKSKRSYRNGYFGASIKVQPGYTAGVNTAFYLSNNELYPGNHDEIDMELLGTVPGEPYTLQTNVYVRGTGDGAHLVGREMRFHLWFDPTADYHHYAILWNPDQIVFLVDDVPVRRYQCASLFPDRQMWVYGSIWDASDWATDGGRYRADYRYQPFLARFQGFRISGCDAASSSPATCRPVPASSVGAELSTQQRDAMLWAQHRSMVYYYCQDRTKDRALYPEC
;
A
#
# COMPACT_ATOMS: atom_id res chain seq x y z
N MET A 1 19.49 14.72 -10.29
CA MET A 1 18.23 15.49 -10.16
C MET A 1 17.97 15.61 -8.67
N ILE A 2 18.24 16.79 -8.10
CA ILE A 2 17.96 17.06 -6.68
C ILE A 2 16.44 17.13 -6.58
N CYS A 3 15.87 16.32 -5.69
CA CYS A 3 14.44 16.20 -5.47
C CYS A 3 13.81 17.59 -5.33
N ALA A 4 12.70 17.86 -6.04
CA ALA A 4 11.92 19.11 -5.96
C ALA A 4 11.43 19.43 -4.52
N CYS A 5 11.70 18.56 -3.58
CA CYS A 5 11.40 18.65 -2.16
C CYS A 5 12.01 19.85 -1.42
N LEU A 6 13.16 20.37 -1.89
CA LEU A 6 13.81 21.50 -1.18
C LEU A 6 13.01 22.82 -1.23
N MET A 7 12.11 22.98 -2.20
CA MET A 7 11.30 24.20 -2.31
C MET A 7 10.06 24.21 -1.41
N ASN A 8 9.64 23.07 -0.87
CA ASN A 8 8.47 22.99 0.01
C ASN A 8 8.80 23.23 1.49
N LEU A 9 10.04 23.01 1.92
CA LEU A 9 10.43 23.25 3.32
C LEU A 9 10.27 24.71 3.75
N LEU A 10 10.53 25.67 2.85
CA LEU A 10 10.39 27.11 3.17
C LEU A 10 8.93 27.58 3.31
N ARG A 11 7.95 26.85 2.75
CA ARG A 11 6.53 27.20 2.88
C ARG A 11 5.87 26.67 4.16
N GLN A 12 6.43 25.65 4.78
CA GLN A 12 5.85 25.05 6.00
C GLN A 12 6.24 25.81 7.29
N VAL A 13 7.35 26.53 7.31
CA VAL A 13 7.77 27.31 8.49
C VAL A 13 6.84 28.50 8.77
N VAL A 14 6.12 29.00 7.78
CA VAL A 14 5.21 30.13 7.92
C VAL A 14 3.82 29.72 8.40
N ALA A 15 3.43 28.43 8.25
CA ALA A 15 2.11 27.95 8.63
C ALA A 15 1.98 27.45 10.08
N MET A 16 3.09 27.21 10.81
CA MET A 16 3.05 26.70 12.18
C MET A 16 2.79 27.75 13.26
N ALA A 17 2.79 29.04 12.95
CA ALA A 17 2.56 30.11 13.93
C ALA A 17 1.09 30.44 14.19
N ALA A 18 0.12 29.80 13.51
CA ALA A 18 -1.31 30.16 13.58
C ALA A 18 -2.23 29.15 14.28
N VAL A 19 -1.73 28.01 14.80
CA VAL A 19 -2.57 26.89 15.32
C VAL A 19 -2.54 26.76 16.86
N VAL A 20 -1.97 27.68 17.61
CA VAL A 20 -1.88 27.55 19.09
C VAL A 20 -3.10 28.17 19.82
N ILE A 21 -4.06 28.77 19.16
CA ILE A 21 -5.23 29.35 19.82
C ILE A 21 -6.50 28.75 19.25
N MET A 22 -6.90 27.57 19.71
CA MET A 22 -8.29 27.04 19.73
C MET A 22 -8.35 25.64 20.38
N LEU A 23 -7.99 25.54 21.62
CA LEU A 23 -8.27 24.36 22.46
C LEU A 23 -8.90 24.79 23.78
N GLN A 24 -10.14 25.26 23.74
CA GLN A 24 -11.05 25.25 24.89
C GLN A 24 -12.49 25.33 24.40
N PHE A 25 -13.35 24.53 24.96
CA PHE A 25 -14.77 24.29 24.77
C PHE A 25 -15.12 23.05 23.91
N PHE A 26 -15.30 21.96 24.65
CA PHE A 26 -16.46 21.06 24.54
C PHE A 26 -16.32 20.00 25.65
N ASN A 27 -16.96 20.29 26.75
CA ASN A 27 -17.29 19.31 27.76
C ASN A 27 -18.79 19.02 27.66
N ASP A 28 -19.16 17.78 27.89
CA ASP A 28 -20.48 17.22 28.10
C ASP A 28 -21.43 17.02 26.90
N SER A 29 -21.52 15.73 26.55
CA SER A 29 -22.84 15.09 26.37
C SER A 29 -22.66 13.57 26.35
N SER A 30 -23.10 12.92 27.41
CA SER A 30 -23.26 11.46 27.52
C SER A 30 -24.24 10.98 26.43
N LEU A 31 -23.75 10.28 25.44
CA LEU A 31 -24.54 9.51 24.48
C LEU A 31 -24.09 8.05 24.57
N SER A 32 -24.96 7.24 25.16
CA SER A 32 -24.89 5.78 25.05
C SER A 32 -25.09 5.40 23.57
N ALA A 33 -23.99 5.19 22.85
CA ALA A 33 -24.01 4.73 21.48
C ALA A 33 -23.94 3.21 21.46
N GLY A 34 -24.98 2.58 21.02
CA GLY A 34 -24.87 1.24 20.43
C GLY A 34 -23.81 1.30 19.31
N ALA A 35 -22.80 0.42 19.37
CA ALA A 35 -21.71 0.38 18.41
C ALA A 35 -22.22 -0.10 17.03
N GLY A 36 -22.93 0.74 16.32
CA GLY A 36 -23.12 0.62 14.87
C GLY A 36 -21.75 0.90 14.21
N ALA A 37 -21.29 0.01 13.34
CA ALA A 37 -20.09 0.25 12.55
C ALA A 37 -20.25 1.59 11.82
N ALA A 38 -19.41 2.56 12.17
CA ALA A 38 -19.44 3.86 11.51
C ALA A 38 -19.14 3.65 10.02
N ALA A 39 -20.03 4.17 9.17
CA ALA A 39 -19.88 4.05 7.72
C ALA A 39 -18.55 4.67 7.27
N GLN A 40 -17.92 4.04 6.27
CA GLN A 40 -16.71 4.55 5.64
C GLN A 40 -16.96 5.99 5.16
N PRO A 41 -16.08 6.96 5.49
CA PRO A 41 -16.25 8.33 5.02
C PRO A 41 -15.99 8.43 3.53
N SER A 42 -16.69 9.33 2.85
CA SER A 42 -16.40 9.67 1.47
C SER A 42 -15.08 10.43 1.40
N PRO A 43 -14.09 9.99 0.59
CA PRO A 43 -12.86 10.75 0.38
C PRO A 43 -13.04 11.94 -0.56
N GLY A 44 -14.20 12.08 -1.21
CA GLY A 44 -14.50 13.18 -2.15
C GLY A 44 -13.79 13.10 -3.50
N TYR A 45 -12.81 12.22 -3.67
CA TYR A 45 -12.12 11.93 -4.92
C TYR A 45 -11.89 10.43 -5.05
N TYR A 46 -12.21 9.89 -6.21
CA TYR A 46 -12.25 8.45 -6.47
C TYR A 46 -11.42 8.10 -7.72
N PRO A 47 -10.09 8.02 -7.64
CA PRO A 47 -9.24 7.70 -8.78
C PRO A 47 -9.56 6.33 -9.38
N SER A 48 -10.00 5.36 -8.58
CA SER A 48 -10.41 4.04 -9.11
C SER A 48 -11.61 4.11 -10.05
N LYS A 49 -12.44 5.15 -9.99
CA LYS A 49 -13.59 5.35 -10.87
C LYS A 49 -13.25 6.07 -12.17
N VAL A 50 -12.18 6.86 -12.19
CA VAL A 50 -11.74 7.61 -13.38
C VAL A 50 -10.66 6.89 -14.17
N ILE A 51 -9.80 6.12 -13.52
CA ILE A 51 -8.75 5.33 -14.17
C ILE A 51 -9.36 4.02 -14.66
N ARG A 52 -9.33 3.80 -15.98
CA ARG A 52 -9.91 2.60 -16.61
C ARG A 52 -9.20 1.33 -16.14
N SER A 53 -9.97 0.28 -15.86
CA SER A 53 -9.42 -1.06 -15.65
C SER A 53 -8.93 -1.66 -16.98
N MET A 54 -7.98 -2.59 -16.88
CA MET A 54 -7.40 -3.32 -18.01
C MET A 54 -7.48 -4.83 -17.75
N ALA A 55 -7.41 -5.61 -18.84
CA ALA A 55 -7.20 -7.04 -18.73
C ALA A 55 -5.81 -7.32 -18.16
N PHE A 56 -5.67 -8.44 -17.43
CA PHE A 56 -4.39 -8.83 -16.83
C PHE A 56 -3.27 -8.87 -17.88
N SER A 57 -3.50 -9.54 -19.00
CA SER A 57 -2.50 -9.69 -20.04
C SER A 57 -2.13 -8.41 -20.80
N ASP A 58 -2.88 -7.32 -20.65
CA ASP A 58 -2.49 -6.03 -21.23
C ASP A 58 -1.35 -5.39 -20.42
N GLY A 59 -1.40 -5.51 -19.09
CA GLY A 59 -0.47 -4.86 -18.18
C GLY A 59 0.61 -5.75 -17.57
N TYR A 60 0.37 -7.06 -17.48
CA TYR A 60 1.16 -7.96 -16.65
C TYR A 60 1.55 -9.26 -17.37
N ASN A 61 2.57 -9.93 -16.83
CA ASN A 61 2.98 -11.28 -17.17
C ASN A 61 3.14 -12.10 -15.88
N ASN A 62 3.03 -13.43 -16.01
CA ASN A 62 3.50 -14.32 -14.95
C ASN A 62 4.99 -14.05 -14.71
N LEU A 63 5.40 -14.05 -13.45
CA LEU A 63 6.80 -13.92 -13.06
C LEU A 63 7.36 -15.27 -12.58
N TRP A 64 6.63 -15.96 -11.71
CA TRP A 64 6.98 -17.26 -11.16
C TRP A 64 5.75 -18.04 -10.73
N GLY A 65 5.89 -19.36 -10.57
CA GLY A 65 4.78 -20.23 -10.16
C GLY A 65 3.59 -20.26 -11.14
N PRO A 66 3.80 -20.44 -12.48
CA PRO A 66 2.71 -20.37 -13.46
C PRO A 66 1.63 -21.42 -13.22
N GLN A 67 1.97 -22.58 -12.66
CA GLN A 67 1.03 -23.65 -12.30
C GLN A 67 0.12 -23.26 -11.14
N HIS A 68 0.44 -22.19 -10.40
CA HIS A 68 -0.34 -21.64 -9.30
C HIS A 68 -1.11 -20.37 -9.72
N GLN A 69 -1.26 -20.12 -11.03
CA GLN A 69 -2.06 -19.05 -11.58
C GLN A 69 -3.26 -19.58 -12.37
N SER A 70 -4.42 -19.00 -12.12
CA SER A 70 -5.62 -19.24 -12.91
C SER A 70 -6.21 -17.91 -13.37
N LEU A 71 -6.22 -17.69 -14.67
CA LEU A 71 -6.76 -16.49 -15.31
C LEU A 71 -8.16 -16.79 -15.85
N SER A 72 -9.12 -15.89 -15.61
CA SER A 72 -10.46 -16.00 -16.21
C SER A 72 -10.41 -15.92 -17.74
N GLN A 73 -11.40 -16.48 -18.42
CA GLN A 73 -11.43 -16.53 -19.88
C GLN A 73 -11.42 -15.12 -20.50
N ASP A 74 -12.05 -14.16 -19.87
CA ASP A 74 -12.07 -12.74 -20.28
C ASP A 74 -10.83 -11.96 -19.80
N GLN A 75 -9.93 -12.64 -19.09
CA GLN A 75 -8.68 -12.08 -18.54
C GLN A 75 -8.88 -10.93 -17.55
N GLN A 76 -10.07 -10.76 -16.99
CA GLN A 76 -10.38 -9.69 -16.03
C GLN A 76 -10.07 -10.08 -14.59
N ALA A 77 -10.02 -11.38 -14.28
CA ALA A 77 -9.76 -11.90 -12.95
C ALA A 77 -8.62 -12.93 -12.95
N LEU A 78 -7.72 -12.78 -11.97
CA LEU A 78 -6.60 -13.67 -11.72
C LEU A 78 -6.74 -14.27 -10.32
N THR A 79 -6.58 -15.57 -10.19
CA THR A 79 -6.41 -16.25 -8.90
C THR A 79 -4.97 -16.72 -8.80
N LEU A 80 -4.28 -16.31 -7.74
CA LEU A 80 -3.02 -16.88 -7.32
C LEU A 80 -3.29 -17.92 -6.23
N SER A 81 -2.55 -19.01 -6.24
CA SER A 81 -2.60 -20.02 -5.20
C SER A 81 -1.21 -20.29 -4.62
N MET A 82 -1.20 -20.76 -3.38
CA MET A 82 -0.02 -21.23 -2.69
C MET A 82 -0.30 -22.57 -2.04
N ASP A 83 0.59 -23.52 -2.22
CA ASP A 83 0.61 -24.80 -1.52
C ASP A 83 2.03 -25.09 -1.01
N ARG A 84 2.26 -26.30 -0.52
CA ARG A 84 3.57 -26.72 0.01
C ARG A 84 4.69 -26.65 -1.04
N SER A 85 4.38 -26.73 -2.32
CA SER A 85 5.36 -26.75 -3.39
C SER A 85 5.82 -25.37 -3.80
N SER A 86 4.91 -24.39 -3.83
CA SER A 86 5.18 -23.03 -4.27
C SER A 86 4.01 -22.10 -4.00
N GLY A 87 4.26 -20.80 -4.00
CA GLY A 87 3.29 -19.76 -4.27
C GLY A 87 3.34 -19.30 -5.73
N SER A 88 2.97 -18.06 -5.98
CA SER A 88 2.96 -17.49 -7.33
C SER A 88 3.05 -15.98 -7.32
N GLY A 89 3.54 -15.41 -8.43
CA GLY A 89 3.62 -13.97 -8.60
C GLY A 89 3.58 -13.52 -10.05
N PHE A 90 3.17 -12.28 -10.24
CA PHE A 90 3.14 -11.60 -11.52
C PHE A 90 3.92 -10.27 -11.46
N LYS A 91 4.26 -9.74 -12.63
CA LYS A 91 5.01 -8.49 -12.81
C LYS A 91 4.42 -7.68 -13.94
N SER A 92 4.43 -6.36 -13.84
CA SER A 92 4.05 -5.49 -14.94
C SER A 92 5.03 -5.61 -16.11
N LYS A 93 4.51 -5.49 -17.33
CA LYS A 93 5.29 -5.50 -18.58
C LYS A 93 6.25 -4.31 -18.68
N ARG A 94 5.90 -3.21 -18.04
CA ARG A 94 6.65 -1.94 -18.08
C ARG A 94 7.04 -1.50 -16.70
N SER A 95 8.11 -0.73 -16.62
CA SER A 95 8.49 0.01 -15.42
C SER A 95 7.97 1.44 -15.50
N TYR A 96 7.77 2.04 -14.34
CA TYR A 96 7.18 3.37 -14.20
C TYR A 96 8.08 4.27 -13.34
N ARG A 97 8.01 5.58 -13.60
CA ARG A 97 8.70 6.61 -12.79
C ARG A 97 7.81 7.18 -11.70
N ASN A 98 6.51 7.13 -11.90
CA ASN A 98 5.43 7.50 -10.98
C ASN A 98 4.09 7.08 -11.59
N GLY A 99 3.01 7.15 -10.83
CA GLY A 99 1.68 6.83 -11.33
C GLY A 99 0.72 6.37 -10.24
N TYR A 100 -0.45 5.94 -10.69
CA TYR A 100 -1.45 5.23 -9.90
C TYR A 100 -1.48 3.77 -10.33
N PHE A 101 -1.40 2.87 -9.37
CA PHE A 101 -1.35 1.42 -9.55
C PHE A 101 -2.32 0.79 -8.57
N GLY A 102 -3.27 0.00 -9.06
CA GLY A 102 -4.27 -0.60 -8.20
C GLY A 102 -4.86 -1.89 -8.73
N ALA A 103 -5.35 -2.71 -7.82
CA ALA A 103 -6.11 -3.92 -8.08
C ALA A 103 -7.15 -4.13 -6.99
N SER A 104 -8.28 -4.72 -7.34
CA SER A 104 -9.25 -5.21 -6.36
C SER A 104 -8.82 -6.61 -5.93
N ILE A 105 -8.62 -6.80 -4.62
CA ILE A 105 -8.10 -8.03 -4.04
C ILE A 105 -9.11 -8.60 -3.06
N LYS A 106 -9.31 -9.93 -3.11
CA LYS A 106 -10.06 -10.70 -2.13
C LYS A 106 -9.20 -11.85 -1.64
N VAL A 107 -9.00 -11.96 -0.33
CA VAL A 107 -8.21 -13.02 0.30
C VAL A 107 -9.09 -14.16 0.81
N GLN A 108 -8.48 -15.25 1.23
CA GLN A 108 -9.17 -16.43 1.70
C GLN A 108 -9.58 -16.30 3.17
N PRO A 109 -10.80 -16.74 3.57
CA PRO A 109 -11.17 -16.84 4.98
C PRO A 109 -10.55 -18.07 5.66
N GLY A 110 -10.61 -18.10 6.98
CA GLY A 110 -10.16 -19.22 7.81
C GLY A 110 -8.71 -19.12 8.25
N TYR A 111 -8.03 -20.25 8.38
CA TYR A 111 -6.63 -20.28 8.80
C TYR A 111 -5.71 -19.92 7.61
N THR A 112 -5.09 -18.78 7.66
CA THR A 112 -4.19 -18.24 6.63
C THR A 112 -2.90 -17.67 7.24
N ALA A 113 -2.64 -17.96 8.51
CA ALA A 113 -1.43 -17.49 9.18
C ALA A 113 -0.16 -17.83 8.38
N GLY A 114 0.80 -16.93 8.35
CA GLY A 114 2.03 -17.05 7.60
C GLY A 114 1.91 -16.82 6.10
N VAL A 115 0.68 -16.65 5.56
CA VAL A 115 0.48 -16.35 4.13
C VAL A 115 0.55 -14.85 3.91
N ASN A 116 1.34 -14.41 2.95
CA ASN A 116 1.39 -13.01 2.50
C ASN A 116 0.80 -12.88 1.09
N THR A 117 -0.22 -12.03 0.94
CA THR A 117 -0.74 -11.59 -0.36
C THR A 117 -0.31 -10.14 -0.57
N ALA A 118 0.55 -9.89 -1.55
CA ALA A 118 1.14 -8.58 -1.77
C ALA A 118 0.76 -7.97 -3.13
N PHE A 119 0.64 -6.64 -3.16
CA PHE A 119 0.59 -5.81 -4.35
C PHE A 119 1.53 -4.62 -4.14
N TYR A 120 2.59 -4.52 -4.94
CA TYR A 120 3.70 -3.64 -4.63
C TYR A 120 4.44 -3.13 -5.87
N LEU A 121 5.27 -2.09 -5.67
CA LEU A 121 6.23 -1.62 -6.67
C LEU A 121 7.64 -1.91 -6.16
N SER A 122 8.51 -2.39 -7.05
CA SER A 122 9.91 -2.65 -6.69
C SER A 122 10.85 -2.53 -7.90
N ASN A 123 12.12 -2.28 -7.61
CA ASN A 123 13.21 -2.39 -8.56
C ASN A 123 14.34 -3.33 -8.06
N ASN A 124 14.00 -4.26 -7.17
CA ASN A 124 14.97 -5.17 -6.56
C ASN A 124 15.73 -6.03 -7.58
N GLU A 125 15.12 -6.36 -8.72
CA GLU A 125 15.79 -7.08 -9.79
C GLU A 125 16.95 -6.28 -10.42
N LEU A 126 16.85 -4.94 -10.44
CA LEU A 126 17.93 -4.05 -10.93
C LEU A 126 18.92 -3.67 -9.83
N TYR A 127 18.47 -3.57 -8.60
CA TYR A 127 19.25 -3.09 -7.46
C TYR A 127 19.12 -4.02 -6.25
N PRO A 128 19.58 -5.28 -6.35
CA PRO A 128 19.48 -6.25 -5.24
C PRO A 128 20.13 -5.70 -3.98
N GLY A 129 19.37 -5.69 -2.85
CA GLY A 129 19.85 -5.18 -1.57
C GLY A 129 19.97 -3.65 -1.46
N ASN A 130 19.73 -2.92 -2.57
CA ASN A 130 19.75 -1.46 -2.64
C ASN A 130 18.56 -0.93 -3.45
N HIS A 131 17.42 -1.57 -3.31
CA HIS A 131 16.22 -1.27 -4.09
C HIS A 131 15.33 -0.22 -3.43
N ASP A 132 14.47 0.37 -4.26
CA ASP A 132 13.29 1.09 -3.81
C ASP A 132 12.10 0.14 -3.90
N GLU A 133 11.21 0.20 -2.88
CA GLU A 133 10.02 -0.64 -2.85
C GLU A 133 8.87 0.07 -2.12
N ILE A 134 7.64 -0.14 -2.58
CA ILE A 134 6.42 0.44 -2.00
C ILE A 134 5.39 -0.68 -1.90
N ASP A 135 5.02 -1.10 -0.69
CA ASP A 135 4.28 -2.33 -0.45
C ASP A 135 2.89 -2.10 0.12
N MET A 136 1.93 -2.88 -0.40
CA MET A 136 0.68 -3.21 0.27
C MET A 136 0.61 -4.73 0.42
N GLU A 137 0.52 -5.19 1.67
CA GLU A 137 0.57 -6.60 2.02
C GLU A 137 -0.61 -6.97 2.91
N LEU A 138 -1.37 -7.98 2.51
CA LEU A 138 -2.44 -8.57 3.31
C LEU A 138 -1.86 -9.81 4.01
N LEU A 139 -1.51 -9.62 5.27
CA LEU A 139 -0.92 -10.66 6.11
C LEU A 139 -2.03 -11.55 6.66
N GLY A 140 -1.91 -12.85 6.39
CA GLY A 140 -2.86 -13.85 6.82
C GLY A 140 -2.95 -14.00 8.35
N THR A 141 -4.00 -14.66 8.80
CA THR A 141 -4.39 -14.69 10.21
C THR A 141 -4.87 -16.07 10.67
N VAL A 142 -5.13 -16.19 11.96
CA VAL A 142 -5.83 -17.33 12.57
C VAL A 142 -7.34 -17.06 12.62
N PRO A 143 -8.19 -18.11 12.66
CA PRO A 143 -9.65 -17.94 12.74
C PRO A 143 -10.07 -17.07 13.93
N GLY A 144 -10.93 -16.09 13.68
CA GLY A 144 -11.42 -15.14 14.69
C GLY A 144 -10.61 -13.84 14.83
N GLU A 145 -9.43 -13.79 14.24
CA GLU A 145 -8.59 -12.58 14.22
C GLU A 145 -8.65 -11.89 12.85
N PRO A 146 -8.56 -10.56 12.78
CA PRO A 146 -8.60 -9.83 11.53
C PRO A 146 -7.33 -10.03 10.71
N TYR A 147 -7.46 -9.92 9.37
CA TYR A 147 -6.30 -9.69 8.50
C TYR A 147 -5.60 -8.38 8.84
N THR A 148 -4.29 -8.37 8.70
CA THR A 148 -3.51 -7.13 8.81
C THR A 148 -3.12 -6.63 7.42
N LEU A 149 -3.54 -5.41 7.06
CA LEU A 149 -2.93 -4.69 5.97
C LEU A 149 -1.64 -4.03 6.46
N GLN A 150 -0.51 -4.42 5.90
CA GLN A 150 0.77 -3.73 6.09
C GLN A 150 1.07 -2.87 4.87
N THR A 151 1.46 -1.62 5.09
CA THR A 151 2.06 -0.76 4.07
C THR A 151 3.51 -0.53 4.43
N ASN A 152 4.41 -0.55 3.45
CA ASN A 152 5.82 -0.35 3.69
C ASN A 152 6.48 0.52 2.61
N VAL A 153 7.63 1.12 2.93
CA VAL A 153 8.45 1.86 1.98
C VAL A 153 9.92 1.57 2.27
N TYR A 154 10.63 1.08 1.26
CA TYR A 154 12.08 0.97 1.25
C TYR A 154 12.67 2.00 0.30
N VAL A 155 13.77 2.64 0.71
CA VAL A 155 14.49 3.62 -0.10
C VAL A 155 15.94 3.21 -0.16
N ARG A 156 16.39 2.72 -1.33
CA ARG A 156 17.77 2.30 -1.61
C ARG A 156 18.31 1.25 -0.62
N GLY A 157 17.45 0.30 -0.24
CA GLY A 157 17.79 -0.67 0.77
C GLY A 157 17.99 0.01 2.12
N THR A 158 19.15 0.32 2.54
CA THR A 158 19.47 1.17 3.69
C THR A 158 20.93 1.36 3.92
N GLY A 159 21.64 1.56 2.86
CA GLY A 159 22.93 2.15 2.98
C GLY A 159 24.09 1.21 3.29
N ASP A 160 23.92 0.14 4.04
CA ASP A 160 24.98 -0.81 4.34
C ASP A 160 24.85 -2.14 3.57
N GLY A 161 23.77 -2.28 2.78
CA GLY A 161 23.50 -3.50 2.00
C GLY A 161 23.18 -4.75 2.85
N ALA A 162 23.24 -4.66 4.16
CA ALA A 162 23.04 -5.78 5.06
C ALA A 162 21.65 -5.83 5.68
N HIS A 163 21.00 -4.68 5.84
CA HIS A 163 19.68 -4.57 6.48
C HIS A 163 18.77 -3.64 5.69
N LEU A 164 17.58 -4.11 5.37
CA LEU A 164 16.53 -3.28 4.79
C LEU A 164 15.83 -2.50 5.91
N VAL A 165 15.76 -1.16 5.81
CA VAL A 165 15.01 -0.33 6.76
C VAL A 165 13.58 -0.16 6.27
N GLY A 166 12.69 -1.01 6.78
CA GLY A 166 11.27 -0.92 6.53
C GLY A 166 10.62 0.24 7.28
N ARG A 167 9.70 0.91 6.60
CA ARG A 167 8.85 1.98 7.13
C ARG A 167 7.42 1.50 7.23
N GLU A 168 7.16 0.61 8.16
CA GLU A 168 5.92 -0.14 8.23
C GLU A 168 4.81 0.62 8.95
N MET A 169 3.61 0.61 8.38
CA MET A 169 2.37 0.92 9.09
C MET A 169 1.39 -0.23 8.90
N ARG A 170 0.71 -0.65 9.98
CA ARG A 170 -0.22 -1.79 9.97
C ARG A 170 -1.61 -1.36 10.38
N PHE A 171 -2.61 -1.98 9.73
CA PHE A 171 -4.03 -1.65 9.90
C PHE A 171 -4.85 -2.93 10.03
N HIS A 172 -5.80 -2.96 10.96
CA HIS A 172 -6.95 -3.86 10.92
C HIS A 172 -8.08 -3.12 10.21
N LEU A 173 -8.39 -3.55 8.99
CA LEU A 173 -9.34 -2.84 8.14
C LEU A 173 -10.74 -2.81 8.77
N TRP A 174 -11.53 -1.83 8.40
CA TRP A 174 -12.90 -1.60 8.88
C TRP A 174 -13.93 -2.52 8.21
N PHE A 175 -13.48 -3.46 7.43
CA PHE A 175 -14.25 -4.49 6.74
C PHE A 175 -13.48 -5.82 6.76
N ASP A 176 -14.18 -6.92 6.43
CA ASP A 176 -13.56 -8.24 6.25
C ASP A 176 -13.07 -8.40 4.80
N PRO A 177 -11.76 -8.45 4.54
CA PRO A 177 -11.21 -8.58 3.19
C PRO A 177 -11.44 -9.97 2.57
N THR A 178 -12.03 -10.90 3.31
CA THR A 178 -12.41 -12.23 2.83
C THR A 178 -13.83 -12.27 2.29
N ALA A 179 -14.68 -11.30 2.67
CA ALA A 179 -16.09 -11.26 2.30
C ALA A 179 -16.31 -10.83 0.85
N ASP A 180 -15.58 -9.79 0.40
CA ASP A 180 -15.72 -9.23 -0.94
C ASP A 180 -14.38 -8.71 -1.47
N TYR A 181 -14.38 -8.25 -2.72
CA TYR A 181 -13.26 -7.55 -3.33
C TYR A 181 -13.21 -6.10 -2.84
N HIS A 182 -12.04 -5.68 -2.37
CA HIS A 182 -11.73 -4.31 -2.03
C HIS A 182 -10.59 -3.79 -2.89
N HIS A 183 -10.62 -2.50 -3.24
CA HIS A 183 -9.63 -1.91 -4.13
C HIS A 183 -8.44 -1.35 -3.35
N TYR A 184 -7.26 -1.92 -3.58
CA TYR A 184 -5.98 -1.49 -2.98
C TYR A 184 -5.17 -0.78 -4.04
N ALA A 185 -4.68 0.42 -3.72
CA ALA A 185 -3.93 1.20 -4.69
C ALA A 185 -2.79 2.01 -4.07
N ILE A 186 -1.75 2.19 -4.86
CA ILE A 186 -0.60 3.03 -4.58
C ILE A 186 -0.61 4.17 -5.59
N LEU A 187 -0.74 5.40 -5.10
CA LEU A 187 -0.48 6.61 -5.87
C LEU A 187 0.93 7.09 -5.51
N TRP A 188 1.85 6.94 -6.45
CA TRP A 188 3.23 7.38 -6.30
C TRP A 188 3.51 8.55 -7.24
N ASN A 189 3.72 9.72 -6.64
CA ASN A 189 4.05 10.96 -7.33
C ASN A 189 5.45 11.44 -6.90
N PRO A 190 6.07 12.41 -7.59
CA PRO A 190 7.40 12.92 -7.21
C PRO A 190 7.49 13.47 -5.78
N ASP A 191 6.36 13.92 -5.22
CA ASP A 191 6.31 14.60 -3.92
C ASP A 191 5.74 13.74 -2.79
N GLN A 192 5.07 12.63 -3.14
CA GLN A 192 4.41 11.78 -2.13
C GLN A 192 4.03 10.40 -2.66
N ILE A 193 3.87 9.48 -1.73
CA ILE A 193 3.19 8.21 -1.93
C ILE A 193 1.91 8.23 -1.09
N VAL A 194 0.77 7.87 -1.69
CA VAL A 194 -0.50 7.72 -0.99
C VAL A 194 -0.98 6.28 -1.16
N PHE A 195 -1.22 5.61 -0.05
CA PHE A 195 -1.82 4.28 -0.01
C PHE A 195 -3.33 4.41 0.17
N LEU A 196 -4.09 3.76 -0.69
CA LEU A 196 -5.54 3.88 -0.76
C LEU A 196 -6.20 2.51 -0.61
N VAL A 197 -7.28 2.47 0.16
CA VAL A 197 -8.18 1.31 0.28
C VAL A 197 -9.59 1.80 -0.03
N ASP A 198 -10.22 1.29 -1.10
CA ASP A 198 -11.49 1.77 -1.63
C ASP A 198 -11.52 3.30 -1.81
N ASP A 199 -10.45 3.83 -2.39
CA ASP A 199 -10.15 5.26 -2.59
C ASP A 199 -9.97 6.08 -1.29
N VAL A 200 -10.16 5.50 -0.10
CA VAL A 200 -9.84 6.16 1.17
C VAL A 200 -8.32 6.11 1.38
N PRO A 201 -7.64 7.26 1.52
CA PRO A 201 -6.26 7.27 1.93
C PRO A 201 -6.11 6.65 3.32
N VAL A 202 -5.20 5.69 3.48
CA VAL A 202 -4.86 5.11 4.80
C VAL A 202 -3.50 5.61 5.28
N ARG A 203 -2.62 5.97 4.33
CA ARG A 203 -1.28 6.47 4.61
C ARG A 203 -0.83 7.45 3.54
N ARG A 204 -0.10 8.48 3.96
CA ARG A 204 0.68 9.36 3.11
C ARG A 204 2.15 9.31 3.54
N TYR A 205 3.06 9.05 2.60
CA TYR A 205 4.49 9.16 2.79
C TYR A 205 5.00 10.31 1.92
N GLN A 206 5.46 11.38 2.55
CA GLN A 206 5.89 12.59 1.86
C GLN A 206 7.35 12.51 1.46
N CYS A 207 7.69 13.12 0.34
CA CYS A 207 9.09 13.34 -0.04
C CYS A 207 9.73 14.28 0.97
N ALA A 208 10.66 13.74 1.74
CA ALA A 208 11.48 14.49 2.70
C ALA A 208 12.97 14.30 2.34
N SER A 209 13.76 13.71 3.22
CA SER A 209 15.18 13.42 2.99
C SER A 209 15.41 12.14 2.18
N LEU A 210 14.55 11.15 2.35
CA LEU A 210 14.61 9.84 1.69
C LEU A 210 13.29 9.57 0.97
N PHE A 211 13.35 9.28 -0.33
CA PHE A 211 12.16 9.02 -1.15
C PHE A 211 12.50 8.12 -2.34
N PRO A 212 11.63 7.13 -2.70
CA PRO A 212 11.80 6.33 -3.90
C PRO A 212 11.75 7.20 -5.15
N ASP A 213 12.84 7.28 -5.92
CA ASP A 213 12.96 8.14 -7.09
C ASP A 213 13.41 7.40 -8.36
N ARG A 214 13.69 6.09 -8.26
CA ARG A 214 14.09 5.25 -9.39
C ARG A 214 12.88 4.51 -9.96
N GLN A 215 12.94 4.20 -11.25
CA GLN A 215 11.88 3.42 -11.91
C GLN A 215 11.63 2.09 -11.20
N MET A 216 10.35 1.69 -11.12
CA MET A 216 9.91 0.43 -10.53
C MET A 216 8.90 -0.28 -11.42
N TRP A 217 8.82 -1.60 -11.29
CA TRP A 217 7.73 -2.42 -11.83
C TRP A 217 6.67 -2.65 -10.77
N VAL A 218 5.45 -2.96 -11.22
CA VAL A 218 4.35 -3.38 -10.34
C VAL A 218 4.36 -4.89 -10.25
N TYR A 219 4.19 -5.41 -9.05
CA TYR A 219 4.14 -6.83 -8.75
C TYR A 219 2.89 -7.18 -7.97
N GLY A 220 2.49 -8.45 -8.02
CA GLY A 220 1.58 -9.05 -7.07
C GLY A 220 1.95 -10.49 -6.84
N SER A 221 1.75 -10.98 -5.62
CA SER A 221 2.17 -12.32 -5.24
C SER A 221 1.35 -12.91 -4.10
N ILE A 222 1.44 -14.23 -3.95
CA ILE A 222 1.08 -14.99 -2.75
C ILE A 222 2.25 -15.90 -2.41
N TRP A 223 2.70 -15.86 -1.14
CA TRP A 223 3.88 -16.62 -0.72
C TRP A 223 3.89 -16.91 0.78
N ASP A 224 4.73 -17.87 1.20
CA ASP A 224 4.91 -18.27 2.60
C ASP A 224 5.87 -17.30 3.30
N ALA A 225 5.31 -16.46 4.13
CA ALA A 225 5.98 -15.49 4.98
C ALA A 225 5.95 -15.89 6.45
N SER A 226 5.91 -17.19 6.73
CA SER A 226 5.74 -17.76 8.08
C SER A 226 6.75 -17.28 9.11
N ASP A 227 7.93 -16.82 8.66
CA ASP A 227 8.98 -16.42 9.58
C ASP A 227 8.69 -15.06 10.27
N TRP A 228 7.74 -14.26 9.74
CA TRP A 228 7.50 -12.92 10.27
C TRP A 228 6.04 -12.43 10.19
N ALA A 229 5.21 -12.90 9.23
CA ALA A 229 3.97 -12.23 8.83
C ALA A 229 2.91 -12.21 9.93
N THR A 230 2.63 -13.34 10.56
CA THR A 230 1.55 -13.43 11.55
C THR A 230 2.11 -13.46 12.97
N ASP A 231 1.85 -12.37 13.72
CA ASP A 231 2.33 -12.20 15.10
C ASP A 231 3.86 -12.43 15.22
N GLY A 232 4.63 -11.79 14.29
CA GLY A 232 6.09 -11.89 14.27
C GLY A 232 6.62 -13.30 13.97
N GLY A 233 5.85 -14.13 13.25
CA GLY A 233 6.22 -15.52 12.92
C GLY A 233 5.78 -16.55 13.97
N ARG A 234 5.02 -16.12 14.99
CA ARG A 234 4.46 -17.03 16.00
C ARG A 234 3.49 -18.04 15.38
N TYR A 235 2.67 -17.60 14.43
CA TYR A 235 1.76 -18.45 13.70
C TYR A 235 2.25 -18.59 12.26
N ARG A 236 2.42 -19.82 11.82
CA ARG A 236 3.00 -20.21 10.54
C ARG A 236 1.96 -20.77 9.60
N ALA A 237 2.28 -20.84 8.31
CA ALA A 237 1.42 -21.49 7.32
C ALA A 237 1.21 -22.98 7.67
N ASP A 238 -0.05 -23.36 7.76
CA ASP A 238 -0.43 -24.74 7.99
C ASP A 238 -1.00 -25.33 6.70
N TYR A 239 -0.17 -26.08 6.00
CA TYR A 239 -0.50 -26.65 4.70
C TYR A 239 -1.60 -27.73 4.73
N ARG A 240 -2.19 -28.04 5.89
CA ARG A 240 -3.45 -28.79 5.96
C ARG A 240 -4.64 -28.02 5.39
N TYR A 241 -4.51 -26.67 5.33
CA TYR A 241 -5.53 -25.76 4.80
C TYR A 241 -5.24 -25.31 3.35
N GLN A 242 -4.20 -25.87 2.71
CA GLN A 242 -3.89 -25.58 1.30
C GLN A 242 -4.98 -26.08 0.33
N PRO A 243 -5.10 -25.47 -0.89
CA PRO A 243 -4.36 -24.31 -1.35
C PRO A 243 -4.84 -23.02 -0.69
N PHE A 244 -3.90 -22.10 -0.41
CA PHE A 244 -4.22 -20.74 -0.03
C PHE A 244 -4.45 -19.90 -1.29
N LEU A 245 -5.46 -19.04 -1.28
CA LEU A 245 -5.91 -18.33 -2.48
C LEU A 245 -5.94 -16.81 -2.29
N ALA A 246 -5.42 -16.10 -3.27
CA ALA A 246 -5.58 -14.66 -3.43
C ALA A 246 -6.21 -14.36 -4.79
N ARG A 247 -7.29 -13.58 -4.83
CA ARG A 247 -8.02 -13.25 -6.05
C ARG A 247 -7.85 -11.78 -6.37
N PHE A 248 -7.48 -11.49 -7.61
CA PHE A 248 -7.23 -10.16 -8.14
C PHE A 248 -8.15 -9.88 -9.31
N GLN A 249 -8.69 -8.66 -9.40
CA GLN A 249 -9.44 -8.16 -10.56
C GLN A 249 -9.35 -6.64 -10.63
N GLY A 250 -9.93 -6.04 -11.68
CA GLY A 250 -10.02 -4.59 -11.78
C GLY A 250 -8.66 -3.90 -11.76
N PHE A 251 -7.67 -4.49 -12.42
CA PHE A 251 -6.32 -3.95 -12.53
C PHE A 251 -6.33 -2.56 -13.16
N ARG A 252 -5.62 -1.60 -12.55
CA ARG A 252 -5.50 -0.23 -13.04
C ARG A 252 -4.06 0.24 -13.01
N ILE A 253 -3.62 0.78 -14.12
CA ILE A 253 -2.32 1.46 -14.25
C ILE A 253 -2.55 2.77 -14.99
N SER A 254 -2.17 3.87 -14.36
CA SER A 254 -2.03 5.18 -15.01
C SER A 254 -0.71 5.77 -14.55
N GLY A 255 0.34 5.60 -15.34
CA GLY A 255 1.69 5.95 -14.91
C GLY A 255 2.60 6.38 -16.05
N CYS A 256 3.69 7.00 -15.66
CA CYS A 256 4.75 7.44 -16.55
C CYS A 256 5.68 6.27 -16.86
N ASP A 257 5.45 5.65 -18.02
CA ASP A 257 6.32 4.59 -18.54
C ASP A 257 7.77 5.09 -18.62
N ALA A 258 8.67 4.38 -17.94
CA ALA A 258 10.06 4.79 -17.83
C ALA A 258 10.82 4.73 -19.16
N ALA A 259 10.38 3.88 -20.11
CA ALA A 259 11.00 3.72 -21.42
C ALA A 259 10.50 4.75 -22.44
N SER A 260 9.21 5.14 -22.38
CA SER A 260 8.57 5.96 -23.41
C SER A 260 8.34 7.43 -23.02
N SER A 261 8.31 7.72 -21.73
CA SER A 261 8.02 9.07 -21.22
C SER A 261 9.28 9.79 -20.77
N SER A 262 9.56 10.94 -21.36
CA SER A 262 10.57 11.83 -20.77
C SER A 262 10.01 12.45 -19.48
N PRO A 263 10.85 12.76 -18.49
CA PRO A 263 10.42 13.46 -17.28
C PRO A 263 9.68 14.79 -17.57
N ALA A 264 9.97 15.42 -18.69
CA ALA A 264 9.35 16.69 -19.09
C ALA A 264 7.93 16.52 -19.66
N THR A 265 7.59 15.35 -20.20
CA THR A 265 6.28 15.08 -20.81
C THR A 265 5.35 14.26 -19.91
N CYS A 266 5.89 13.64 -18.88
CA CYS A 266 5.13 12.86 -17.95
C CYS A 266 4.43 13.76 -16.93
N ARG A 267 3.09 13.69 -16.87
CA ARG A 267 2.29 14.37 -15.86
C ARG A 267 1.92 13.37 -14.77
N PRO A 268 2.27 13.64 -13.49
CA PRO A 268 1.83 12.83 -12.37
C PRO A 268 0.30 12.73 -12.30
N VAL A 269 -0.21 11.57 -11.90
CA VAL A 269 -1.64 11.41 -11.61
C VAL A 269 -2.02 12.31 -10.45
N PRO A 270 -3.11 13.10 -10.54
CA PRO A 270 -3.55 13.96 -9.43
C PRO A 270 -3.86 13.14 -8.18
N ALA A 271 -3.45 13.63 -7.01
CA ALA A 271 -3.80 13.00 -5.73
C ALA A 271 -5.22 13.37 -5.29
N SER A 272 -5.76 14.48 -5.81
CA SER A 272 -7.12 14.95 -5.53
C SER A 272 -7.71 15.67 -6.74
N SER A 273 -8.98 16.04 -6.65
CA SER A 273 -9.64 16.87 -7.66
C SER A 273 -9.03 18.26 -7.84
N VAL A 274 -8.21 18.70 -6.88
CA VAL A 274 -7.53 20.02 -6.91
C VAL A 274 -6.03 19.94 -7.23
N GLY A 275 -5.48 18.74 -7.49
CA GLY A 275 -4.10 18.57 -7.96
C GLY A 275 -3.25 17.57 -7.19
N ALA A 276 -1.98 17.94 -6.97
CA ALA A 276 -0.97 17.03 -6.40
C ALA A 276 -1.16 16.73 -4.91
N GLU A 277 -1.80 17.63 -4.16
CA GLU A 277 -2.02 17.48 -2.72
C GLU A 277 -3.36 16.79 -2.42
N LEU A 278 -3.44 16.10 -1.29
CA LEU A 278 -4.71 15.60 -0.76
C LEU A 278 -5.63 16.78 -0.38
N SER A 279 -6.91 16.68 -0.73
CA SER A 279 -7.93 17.61 -0.27
C SER A 279 -8.12 17.52 1.25
N THR A 280 -8.80 18.49 1.85
CA THR A 280 -9.18 18.43 3.27
C THR A 280 -10.03 17.19 3.57
N GLN A 281 -11.01 16.92 2.72
CA GLN A 281 -11.88 15.75 2.86
C GLN A 281 -11.11 14.41 2.81
N GLN A 282 -10.09 14.30 1.94
CA GLN A 282 -9.22 13.12 1.91
C GLN A 282 -8.35 13.00 3.16
N ARG A 283 -7.84 14.12 3.69
CA ARG A 283 -7.08 14.12 4.95
C ARG A 283 -7.95 13.70 6.13
N ASP A 284 -9.18 14.20 6.21
CA ASP A 284 -10.13 13.82 7.26
C ASP A 284 -10.48 12.32 7.17
N ALA A 285 -10.68 11.81 5.96
CA ALA A 285 -10.93 10.38 5.72
C ALA A 285 -9.69 9.53 6.10
N MET A 286 -8.47 10.01 5.83
CA MET A 286 -7.23 9.34 6.25
C MET A 286 -7.09 9.31 7.77
N LEU A 287 -7.35 10.43 8.45
CA LEU A 287 -7.33 10.48 9.91
C LEU A 287 -8.36 9.52 10.51
N TRP A 288 -9.57 9.46 9.96
CA TRP A 288 -10.58 8.50 10.39
C TRP A 288 -10.08 7.05 10.26
N ALA A 289 -9.49 6.68 9.09
CA ALA A 289 -8.96 5.35 8.86
C ALA A 289 -7.82 5.02 9.85
N GLN A 290 -6.92 5.96 10.09
CA GLN A 290 -5.80 5.78 11.03
C GLN A 290 -6.28 5.64 12.48
N HIS A 291 -7.16 6.51 12.95
CA HIS A 291 -7.70 6.45 14.32
C HIS A 291 -8.46 5.14 14.60
N ARG A 292 -9.15 4.60 13.58
CA ARG A 292 -9.98 3.41 13.74
C ARG A 292 -9.22 2.11 13.56
N SER A 293 -8.25 2.10 12.65
CA SER A 293 -7.72 0.87 12.06
C SER A 293 -6.22 0.68 12.23
N MET A 294 -5.44 1.74 12.48
CA MET A 294 -3.98 1.64 12.61
C MET A 294 -3.61 0.96 13.92
N VAL A 295 -2.83 -0.12 13.82
CA VAL A 295 -2.35 -0.90 14.96
C VAL A 295 -0.83 -0.83 15.17
N TYR A 296 -0.11 -0.33 14.17
CA TYR A 296 1.34 -0.13 14.27
C TYR A 296 1.80 1.04 13.38
N TYR A 297 2.74 1.82 13.89
CA TYR A 297 3.41 2.88 13.16
C TYR A 297 4.90 2.93 13.56
N TYR A 298 5.79 2.72 12.60
CA TYR A 298 7.24 2.64 12.85
C TYR A 298 7.83 3.88 13.54
N CYS A 299 7.29 5.08 13.28
CA CYS A 299 7.73 6.30 13.97
C CYS A 299 7.37 6.32 15.48
N GLN A 300 6.46 5.50 15.92
CA GLN A 300 6.11 5.36 17.35
C GLN A 300 6.83 4.21 18.03
N ASP A 301 7.51 3.36 17.26
CA ASP A 301 8.26 2.22 17.79
C ASP A 301 9.59 2.70 18.39
N ARG A 302 9.68 2.58 19.72
CA ARG A 302 10.87 3.00 20.49
C ARG A 302 12.07 2.08 20.31
N THR A 303 11.89 0.92 19.72
CA THR A 303 12.98 -0.03 19.43
C THR A 303 13.74 0.32 18.15
N LYS A 304 13.18 1.20 17.30
CA LYS A 304 13.78 1.65 16.05
C LYS A 304 14.86 2.70 16.30
N ASP A 305 16.00 2.55 15.64
CA ASP A 305 17.05 3.57 15.64
C ASP A 305 16.58 4.82 14.86
N ARG A 306 16.37 5.92 15.57
CA ARG A 306 15.87 7.18 15.00
C ARG A 306 16.75 7.77 13.91
N ALA A 307 18.05 7.48 13.92
CA ALA A 307 18.97 7.94 12.88
C ALA A 307 18.63 7.40 11.48
N LEU A 308 17.97 6.23 11.43
CA LEU A 308 17.55 5.59 10.18
C LEU A 308 16.20 6.12 9.64
N TYR A 309 15.49 6.92 10.42
CA TYR A 309 14.14 7.44 10.11
C TYR A 309 14.06 8.96 10.29
N PRO A 310 14.79 9.73 9.43
CA PRO A 310 14.84 11.18 9.58
C PRO A 310 13.50 11.88 9.34
N GLU A 311 12.53 11.18 8.74
CA GLU A 311 11.16 11.65 8.54
C GLU A 311 10.30 11.57 9.80
N CYS A 312 10.72 10.85 10.83
CA CYS A 312 10.03 10.74 12.13
C CYS A 312 10.47 11.82 13.12
#